data_705c4b92349238581a3b3f883ecbd721
#
_entry.id   705c4b92349238581a3b3f883ecbd721
#
_cell.length_a   1.000
_cell.length_b   1.000
_cell.length_c   1.000
_cell.angle_alpha   90.00
_cell.angle_beta   90.00
_cell.angle_gamma   90.00
#
_symmetry.space_group_name_H-M   'P 1'
#
loop_
_entity.id
_entity.type
_entity.pdbx_description
1 polymer ?
#
loop_
_entity_poly.entity_id
_entity_poly.type
_entity_poly.pdbx_seq_one_letter_code
_entity_poly.pdbx_strand_id
1 'polypeptide(L)'
;SLMTIGFEDLLKCSRGEMFGIGNPQLPLPPMLMFDCIKEISDNSGSNGKGHIIAELEIKPNLWFFDCHFVGDPVMPGCLGLDALWQLTGFNLGWRGLKGRGRALGVGEVKFKGMVTPKTKSIIYEVNFVRVLDRKLKLGISDGQVFADGEEIYSAKGLRVGLFES
;
A
#
# COMPACT_ATOMS: atom_id res chain seq x y z
N SER A 1 11.04 11.77 10.44
CA SER A 1 12.20 11.48 9.60
C SER A 1 11.81 10.58 8.43
N LEU A 2 12.51 10.73 7.30
CA LEU A 2 12.31 9.89 6.12
C LEU A 2 13.16 8.65 6.24
N MET A 3 12.60 7.49 5.88
CA MET A 3 13.27 6.20 5.96
C MET A 3 12.96 5.40 4.71
N THR A 4 13.97 4.71 4.19
CA THR A 4 13.82 3.79 3.06
C THR A 4 13.82 2.36 3.58
N ILE A 5 12.88 1.54 3.13
CA ILE A 5 12.77 0.14 3.53
C ILE A 5 12.84 -0.73 2.28
N GLY A 6 13.85 -1.61 2.23
CA GLY A 6 14.08 -2.47 1.09
C GLY A 6 13.26 -3.76 1.10
N PHE A 7 13.34 -4.49 0.01
CA PHE A 7 12.52 -5.67 -0.23
C PHE A 7 12.70 -6.76 0.84
N GLU A 8 13.93 -7.02 1.26
CA GLU A 8 14.18 -8.05 2.29
C GLU A 8 13.48 -7.73 3.61
N ASP A 9 13.43 -6.45 4.00
CA ASP A 9 12.73 -6.05 5.20
C ASP A 9 11.22 -6.15 5.02
N LEU A 10 10.71 -5.89 3.82
CA LEU A 10 9.29 -6.10 3.53
C LEU A 10 8.92 -7.58 3.69
N LEU A 11 9.77 -8.48 3.22
CA LEU A 11 9.54 -9.92 3.41
C LEU A 11 9.56 -10.33 4.88
N LYS A 12 10.40 -9.70 5.70
CA LYS A 12 10.37 -9.91 7.15
C LYS A 12 9.03 -9.51 7.73
N CYS A 13 8.50 -8.36 7.31
CA CYS A 13 7.16 -7.93 7.72
C CYS A 13 6.11 -8.94 7.30
N SER A 14 6.23 -9.48 6.08
CA SER A 14 5.31 -10.49 5.56
C SER A 14 5.30 -11.78 6.40
N ARG A 15 6.43 -12.11 7.03
CA ARG A 15 6.55 -13.29 7.89
C ARG A 15 6.23 -13.02 9.36
N GLY A 16 5.81 -11.80 9.69
CA GLY A 16 5.52 -11.41 11.08
C GLY A 16 6.75 -11.11 11.91
N GLU A 17 7.92 -10.94 11.27
CA GLU A 17 9.19 -10.74 11.98
C GLU A 17 9.53 -9.27 12.24
N MET A 18 8.77 -8.34 11.66
CA MET A 18 9.05 -6.92 11.85
C MET A 18 8.25 -6.31 12.99
N PHE A 19 6.95 -6.54 13.05
CA PHE A 19 6.09 -5.97 14.10
C PHE A 19 5.60 -7.00 15.11
N GLY A 20 5.89 -8.27 14.85
CA GLY A 20 5.48 -9.38 15.71
C GLY A 20 4.20 -10.05 15.23
N ILE A 21 4.05 -11.32 15.60
CA ILE A 21 2.85 -12.08 15.25
C ILE A 21 1.63 -11.44 15.90
N GLY A 22 0.52 -11.35 15.14
CA GLY A 22 -0.71 -10.72 15.64
C GLY A 22 -0.74 -9.20 15.45
N ASN A 23 0.29 -8.62 14.85
CA ASN A 23 0.40 -7.20 14.54
C ASN A 23 0.35 -6.99 13.02
N PRO A 24 0.36 -5.73 12.53
CA PRO A 24 0.26 -5.50 11.08
C PRO A 24 1.30 -6.28 10.30
N GLN A 25 0.88 -6.87 9.21
CA GLN A 25 1.68 -7.80 8.42
C GLN A 25 1.37 -7.59 6.95
N LEU A 26 2.42 -7.51 6.12
CA LEU A 26 2.25 -7.46 4.67
C LEU A 26 1.99 -8.87 4.14
N PRO A 27 1.30 -8.98 2.99
CA PRO A 27 1.22 -10.29 2.33
C PRO A 27 2.58 -10.65 1.72
N LEU A 28 2.80 -11.92 1.50
CA LEU A 28 3.95 -12.38 0.72
C LEU A 28 3.68 -12.17 -0.78
N PRO A 29 4.72 -12.12 -1.62
CA PRO A 29 4.53 -12.27 -3.05
C PRO A 29 3.77 -13.56 -3.37
N PRO A 30 2.90 -13.58 -4.37
CA PRO A 30 2.70 -12.54 -5.39
C PRO A 30 1.70 -11.45 -4.99
N MET A 31 1.13 -11.47 -3.80
CA MET A 31 0.15 -10.49 -3.37
C MET A 31 0.78 -9.16 -2.89
N LEU A 32 2.04 -9.18 -2.47
CA LEU A 32 2.77 -7.97 -2.12
C LEU A 32 2.93 -7.08 -3.36
N MET A 33 2.46 -5.83 -3.29
CA MET A 33 2.29 -4.98 -4.47
C MET A 33 3.37 -3.91 -4.62
N PHE A 34 4.47 -3.98 -3.87
CA PHE A 34 5.58 -3.03 -4.01
C PHE A 34 6.90 -3.70 -3.63
N ASP A 35 7.99 -3.16 -4.20
CA ASP A 35 9.34 -3.69 -4.02
C ASP A 35 10.09 -3.02 -2.90
N CYS A 36 9.75 -1.76 -2.62
CA CYS A 36 10.39 -1.00 -1.55
C CYS A 36 9.49 0.15 -1.11
N ILE A 37 9.73 0.61 0.11
CA ILE A 37 9.15 1.85 0.62
C ILE A 37 10.25 2.90 0.52
N LYS A 38 9.97 3.98 -0.18
CA LYS A 38 10.92 5.06 -0.42
C LYS A 38 10.93 6.09 0.70
N GLU A 39 9.78 6.34 1.30
CA GLU A 39 9.62 7.29 2.39
C GLU A 39 8.50 6.82 3.31
N ILE A 40 8.68 7.03 4.60
CA ILE A 40 7.65 6.78 5.60
C ILE A 40 7.78 7.78 6.74
N SER A 41 6.66 8.27 7.23
CA SER A 41 6.62 9.27 8.28
C SER A 41 5.28 9.18 9.02
N ASP A 42 5.27 9.60 10.28
CA ASP A 42 4.04 9.71 11.09
C ASP A 42 3.57 11.14 11.28
N ASN A 43 4.29 12.13 10.76
CA ASN A 43 4.00 13.54 11.01
C ASN A 43 4.17 14.46 9.81
N SER A 44 4.49 13.93 8.63
CA SER A 44 4.64 14.72 7.42
C SER A 44 3.58 14.34 6.38
N GLY A 45 3.77 14.77 5.14
CA GLY A 45 2.81 14.56 4.08
C GLY A 45 1.83 15.73 3.96
N SER A 46 0.86 15.60 3.05
CA SER A 46 -0.02 16.70 2.69
C SER A 46 -0.90 17.21 3.83
N ASN A 47 -1.21 16.36 4.80
CA ASN A 47 -2.03 16.73 5.96
C ASN A 47 -1.22 16.85 7.25
N GLY A 48 0.08 16.64 7.19
CA GLY A 48 0.94 16.68 8.38
C GLY A 48 0.67 15.56 9.37
N LYS A 49 0.02 14.49 8.95
CA LYS A 49 -0.35 13.36 9.82
C LYS A 49 0.33 12.05 9.44
N GLY A 50 1.31 12.14 8.56
CA GLY A 50 2.10 11.02 8.10
C GLY A 50 1.82 10.66 6.67
N HIS A 51 2.82 10.02 6.04
CA HIS A 51 2.69 9.55 4.66
C HIS A 51 3.56 8.34 4.45
N ILE A 52 3.35 7.68 3.34
CA ILE A 52 4.18 6.57 2.91
C ILE A 52 4.19 6.54 1.39
N ILE A 53 5.38 6.40 0.81
CA ILE A 53 5.60 6.32 -0.63
C ILE A 53 6.33 5.02 -0.92
N ALA A 54 5.82 4.25 -1.88
CA ALA A 54 6.39 2.97 -2.26
C ALA A 54 6.47 2.85 -3.77
N GLU A 55 7.27 1.91 -4.24
CA GLU A 55 7.51 1.70 -5.66
C GLU A 55 7.40 0.23 -6.03
N LEU A 56 6.81 -0.03 -7.19
CA LEU A 56 6.80 -1.34 -7.83
C LEU A 56 7.43 -1.22 -9.21
N GLU A 57 8.50 -1.96 -9.46
CA GLU A 57 9.06 -2.08 -10.79
C GLU A 57 8.17 -3.01 -11.61
N ILE A 58 7.75 -2.55 -12.79
CA ILE A 58 6.91 -3.36 -13.67
C ILE A 58 7.79 -4.13 -14.64
N LYS A 59 7.66 -5.45 -14.60
CA LYS A 59 8.32 -6.36 -15.54
C LYS A 59 7.25 -6.99 -16.43
N PRO A 60 7.54 -7.17 -17.74
CA PRO A 60 6.52 -7.70 -18.66
C PRO A 60 6.02 -9.10 -18.31
N ASN A 61 6.76 -9.85 -17.48
CA ASN A 61 6.40 -11.20 -17.08
C ASN A 61 5.71 -11.30 -15.71
N LEU A 62 5.24 -10.17 -15.17
CA LEU A 62 4.45 -10.24 -13.93
C LEU A 62 3.22 -11.07 -14.15
N TRP A 63 2.88 -11.89 -13.15
CA TRP A 63 1.87 -12.95 -13.23
C TRP A 63 0.51 -12.49 -13.74
N PHE A 64 0.07 -11.29 -13.36
CA PHE A 64 -1.26 -10.81 -13.73
C PHE A 64 -1.39 -10.48 -15.22
N PHE A 65 -0.29 -10.20 -15.91
CA PHE A 65 -0.34 -9.93 -17.35
C PHE A 65 -0.67 -11.19 -18.18
N ASP A 66 -0.38 -12.39 -17.65
CA ASP A 66 -0.66 -13.64 -18.36
C ASP A 66 -2.15 -14.00 -18.34
N CYS A 67 -2.89 -13.52 -17.35
CA CYS A 67 -4.28 -13.92 -17.14
C CYS A 67 -5.28 -12.78 -17.22
N HIS A 68 -4.82 -11.56 -17.25
CA HIS A 68 -5.71 -10.40 -17.18
C HIS A 68 -5.28 -9.33 -18.20
N PHE A 69 -5.68 -9.46 -19.44
CA PHE A 69 -6.50 -10.49 -20.08
C PHE A 69 -5.70 -11.15 -21.19
N VAL A 70 -6.09 -12.34 -21.62
CA VAL A 70 -5.44 -12.98 -22.78
C VAL A 70 -5.55 -12.07 -23.99
N GLY A 71 -4.40 -11.68 -24.58
CA GLY A 71 -4.36 -10.77 -25.71
C GLY A 71 -4.53 -9.30 -25.38
N ASP A 72 -4.76 -8.97 -24.11
CA ASP A 72 -4.96 -7.60 -23.64
C ASP A 72 -4.44 -7.47 -22.21
N PRO A 73 -3.11 -7.48 -22.02
CA PRO A 73 -2.53 -7.50 -20.68
C PRO A 73 -2.62 -6.14 -19.99
N VAL A 74 -3.25 -6.13 -18.83
CA VAL A 74 -3.38 -4.93 -18.01
C VAL A 74 -3.37 -5.37 -16.54
N MET A 75 -2.67 -4.62 -15.69
CA MET A 75 -2.67 -4.88 -14.25
C MET A 75 -4.07 -4.66 -13.69
N PRO A 76 -4.62 -5.64 -12.95
CA PRO A 76 -5.93 -5.43 -12.30
C PRO A 76 -5.91 -4.21 -11.40
N GLY A 77 -6.87 -3.31 -11.56
CA GLY A 77 -6.98 -2.11 -10.73
C GLY A 77 -7.16 -2.42 -9.25
N CYS A 78 -7.82 -3.54 -8.93
CA CYS A 78 -7.98 -3.97 -7.54
C CYS A 78 -6.65 -4.25 -6.85
N LEU A 79 -5.61 -4.65 -7.58
CA LEU A 79 -4.29 -4.86 -6.98
C LEU A 79 -3.61 -3.54 -6.61
N GLY A 80 -3.73 -2.52 -7.46
CA GLY A 80 -3.24 -1.19 -7.13
C GLY A 80 -3.97 -0.58 -5.94
N LEU A 81 -5.28 -0.81 -5.87
CA LEU A 81 -6.06 -0.39 -4.71
C LEU A 81 -5.61 -1.13 -3.44
N ASP A 82 -5.40 -2.44 -3.54
CA ASP A 82 -4.94 -3.22 -2.38
C ASP A 82 -3.57 -2.74 -1.89
N ALA A 83 -2.69 -2.34 -2.81
CA ALA A 83 -1.40 -1.76 -2.42
C ALA A 83 -1.56 -0.58 -1.47
N LEU A 84 -2.56 0.28 -1.71
CA LEU A 84 -2.82 1.44 -0.86
C LEU A 84 -3.27 1.02 0.55
N TRP A 85 -4.09 -0.03 0.66
CA TRP A 85 -4.44 -0.59 1.96
C TRP A 85 -3.24 -1.25 2.63
N GLN A 86 -2.40 -1.98 1.87
CA GLN A 86 -1.18 -2.59 2.40
C GLN A 86 -0.27 -1.54 3.01
N LEU A 87 -0.07 -0.42 2.32
CA LEU A 87 0.77 0.68 2.78
C LEU A 87 0.17 1.38 4.00
N THR A 88 -1.13 1.58 4.03
CA THR A 88 -1.81 2.17 5.18
C THR A 88 -1.61 1.29 6.42
N GLY A 89 -1.84 -0.01 6.28
CA GLY A 89 -1.64 -0.95 7.38
C GLY A 89 -0.19 -1.03 7.83
N PHE A 90 0.76 -1.03 6.89
CA PHE A 90 2.18 -1.05 7.21
C PHE A 90 2.58 0.17 8.06
N ASN A 91 2.13 1.36 7.65
CA ASN A 91 2.47 2.58 8.39
C ASN A 91 1.92 2.54 9.82
N LEU A 92 0.72 1.98 10.02
CA LEU A 92 0.16 1.83 11.36
C LEU A 92 1.05 0.94 12.25
N GLY A 93 1.53 -0.17 11.70
CA GLY A 93 2.45 -1.05 12.43
C GLY A 93 3.79 -0.38 12.70
N TRP A 94 4.30 0.37 11.74
CA TRP A 94 5.54 1.12 11.88
C TRP A 94 5.45 2.18 12.99
N ARG A 95 4.27 2.77 13.20
CA ARG A 95 4.02 3.71 14.31
C ARG A 95 3.96 3.02 15.67
N GLY A 96 3.88 1.69 15.68
CA GLY A 96 3.80 0.92 16.91
C GLY A 96 2.40 0.50 17.32
N LEU A 97 1.37 0.72 16.49
CA LEU A 97 0.02 0.25 16.79
C LEU A 97 -0.04 -1.27 16.69
N LYS A 98 -0.84 -1.89 17.54
CA LYS A 98 -0.93 -3.35 17.68
C LYS A 98 -2.24 -3.88 17.13
N GLY A 99 -2.21 -5.12 16.66
CA GLY A 99 -3.36 -5.84 16.17
C GLY A 99 -3.23 -6.21 14.70
N ARG A 100 -4.06 -7.16 14.26
CA ARG A 100 -4.08 -7.62 12.87
C ARG A 100 -4.79 -6.61 11.98
N GLY A 101 -4.16 -6.23 10.89
CA GLY A 101 -4.71 -5.26 9.95
C GLY A 101 -5.76 -5.87 9.03
N ARG A 102 -6.84 -5.14 8.84
CA ARG A 102 -7.89 -5.51 7.88
C ARG A 102 -8.37 -4.28 7.13
N ALA A 103 -8.47 -4.39 5.81
CA ALA A 103 -9.09 -3.35 5.01
C ALA A 103 -10.58 -3.30 5.35
N LEU A 104 -11.07 -2.12 5.70
CA LEU A 104 -12.47 -1.92 6.10
C LEU A 104 -13.29 -1.25 5.02
N GLY A 105 -12.67 -0.51 4.12
CA GLY A 105 -13.40 0.15 3.07
C GLY A 105 -12.62 1.28 2.43
N VAL A 106 -13.27 1.95 1.51
CA VAL A 106 -12.79 3.14 0.81
C VAL A 106 -14.00 3.99 0.44
N GLY A 107 -13.87 5.30 0.55
CA GLY A 107 -14.98 6.19 0.23
C GLY A 107 -15.20 6.36 -1.26
N GLU A 108 -14.11 6.55 -2.02
CA GLU A 108 -14.18 6.76 -3.45
C GLU A 108 -12.90 6.29 -4.11
N VAL A 109 -13.03 5.62 -5.25
CA VAL A 109 -11.90 5.23 -6.08
C VAL A 109 -12.17 5.69 -7.50
N LYS A 110 -11.17 6.29 -8.13
CA LYS A 110 -11.21 6.66 -9.55
C LYS A 110 -10.06 5.99 -10.27
N PHE A 111 -10.38 5.24 -11.32
CA PHE A 111 -9.38 4.65 -12.22
C PHE A 111 -9.35 5.51 -13.49
N LYS A 112 -8.23 6.22 -13.69
CA LYS A 112 -8.08 7.18 -14.79
C LYS A 112 -7.12 6.70 -15.87
N GLY A 113 -6.41 5.60 -15.62
CA GLY A 113 -5.43 5.05 -16.54
C GLY A 113 -5.13 3.61 -16.17
N MET A 114 -4.20 3.01 -16.90
CA MET A 114 -3.89 1.59 -16.76
C MET A 114 -2.38 1.33 -16.75
N VAL A 115 -2.01 0.17 -16.23
CA VAL A 115 -0.64 -0.34 -16.22
C VAL A 115 -0.57 -1.49 -17.21
N THR A 116 0.36 -1.38 -18.18
CA THR A 116 0.57 -2.42 -19.20
C THR A 116 1.99 -2.97 -19.09
N PRO A 117 2.32 -4.02 -19.84
CA PRO A 117 3.71 -4.54 -19.85
C PRO A 117 4.75 -3.53 -20.31
N LYS A 118 4.34 -2.41 -20.92
CA LYS A 118 5.23 -1.32 -21.34
C LYS A 118 5.49 -0.30 -20.24
N THR A 119 4.68 -0.28 -19.20
CA THR A 119 4.90 0.56 -18.04
C THR A 119 6.19 0.13 -17.35
N LYS A 120 6.97 1.07 -16.85
CA LYS A 120 8.26 0.79 -16.20
C LYS A 120 8.15 0.73 -14.70
N SER A 121 7.47 1.69 -14.09
CA SER A 121 7.35 1.74 -12.64
C SER A 121 6.03 2.33 -12.20
N ILE A 122 5.61 1.90 -11.01
CA ILE A 122 4.46 2.45 -10.30
C ILE A 122 4.97 3.07 -9.03
N ILE A 123 4.49 4.27 -8.73
CA ILE A 123 4.68 4.92 -7.43
C ILE A 123 3.33 4.98 -6.74
N TYR A 124 3.29 4.49 -5.50
CA TYR A 124 2.14 4.60 -4.62
C TYR A 124 2.42 5.68 -3.59
N GLU A 125 1.45 6.57 -3.37
CA GLU A 125 1.57 7.61 -2.36
C GLU A 125 0.34 7.59 -1.48
N VAL A 126 0.54 7.50 -0.16
CA VAL A 126 -0.54 7.49 0.83
C VAL A 126 -0.29 8.61 1.81
N ASN A 127 -1.30 9.44 2.02
CA ASN A 127 -1.28 10.50 3.01
C ASN A 127 -2.37 10.23 4.05
N PHE A 128 -1.99 10.22 5.33
CA PHE A 128 -2.94 9.97 6.39
C PHE A 128 -3.81 11.20 6.64
N VAL A 129 -5.08 10.94 6.86
CA VAL A 129 -6.07 11.95 7.24
C VAL A 129 -6.29 11.90 8.74
N ARG A 130 -6.35 10.68 9.29
CA ARG A 130 -6.61 10.49 10.71
C ARG A 130 -6.09 9.14 11.18
N VAL A 131 -5.55 9.10 12.38
CA VAL A 131 -5.19 7.84 13.06
C VAL A 131 -5.84 7.85 14.43
N LEU A 132 -6.61 6.81 14.73
CA LEU A 132 -7.19 6.58 16.05
C LEU A 132 -6.44 5.44 16.72
N ASP A 133 -5.92 5.68 17.91
CA ASP A 133 -5.24 4.66 18.72
C ASP A 133 -5.94 4.60 20.08
N ARG A 134 -7.14 4.04 20.08
CA ARG A 134 -7.96 3.88 21.25
C ARG A 134 -8.46 2.43 21.28
N LYS A 135 -9.60 2.17 21.89
CA LYS A 135 -10.24 0.84 21.84
C LYS A 135 -10.44 0.42 20.39
N LEU A 136 -10.92 1.32 19.54
CA LEU A 136 -10.89 1.15 18.09
C LEU A 136 -9.59 1.72 17.55
N LYS A 137 -8.82 0.91 16.86
CA LYS A 137 -7.59 1.35 16.18
C LYS A 137 -7.88 1.41 14.70
N LEU A 138 -7.70 2.59 14.12
CA LEU A 138 -8.14 2.86 12.76
C LEU A 138 -7.20 3.86 12.10
N GLY A 139 -6.79 3.55 10.87
CA GLY A 139 -6.13 4.51 10.00
C GLY A 139 -7.05 4.89 8.86
N ILE A 140 -7.18 6.19 8.60
CA ILE A 140 -7.90 6.74 7.47
C ILE A 140 -6.89 7.50 6.62
N SER A 141 -6.84 7.19 5.34
CA SER A 141 -5.86 7.79 4.43
C SER A 141 -6.47 8.06 3.05
N ASP A 142 -5.76 8.88 2.28
CA ASP A 142 -6.02 9.07 0.86
C ASP A 142 -4.81 8.54 0.10
N GLY A 143 -5.04 8.01 -1.08
CA GLY A 143 -3.97 7.41 -1.87
C GLY A 143 -4.01 7.83 -3.32
N GLN A 144 -2.83 7.78 -3.95
CA GLN A 144 -2.67 8.02 -5.38
C GLN A 144 -1.70 6.99 -5.94
N VAL A 145 -1.93 6.61 -7.19
CA VAL A 145 -1.05 5.69 -7.91
C VAL A 145 -0.61 6.36 -9.20
N PHE A 146 0.70 6.35 -9.43
CA PHE A 146 1.31 6.97 -10.62
C PHE A 146 2.01 5.88 -11.42
N ALA A 147 1.76 5.86 -12.74
CA ALA A 147 2.47 4.99 -13.68
C ALA A 147 3.37 5.87 -14.55
N ASP A 148 4.68 5.66 -14.46
CA ASP A 148 5.68 6.45 -15.18
C ASP A 148 5.46 7.96 -15.01
N GLY A 149 5.11 8.38 -13.78
CA GLY A 149 4.93 9.78 -13.43
C GLY A 149 3.53 10.34 -13.68
N GLU A 150 2.62 9.58 -14.26
CA GLU A 150 1.27 10.02 -14.55
C GLU A 150 0.27 9.42 -13.56
N GLU A 151 -0.57 10.24 -12.96
CA GLU A 151 -1.58 9.75 -12.00
C GLU A 151 -2.61 8.90 -12.73
N ILE A 152 -2.75 7.64 -12.30
CA ILE A 152 -3.69 6.70 -12.88
C ILE A 152 -4.82 6.29 -11.94
N TYR A 153 -4.60 6.33 -10.63
CA TYR A 153 -5.64 6.03 -9.64
C TYR A 153 -5.63 7.08 -8.54
N SER A 154 -6.81 7.35 -8.00
CA SER A 154 -6.95 8.09 -6.76
C SER A 154 -7.98 7.40 -5.88
N ALA A 155 -7.71 7.39 -4.57
CA ALA A 155 -8.60 6.79 -3.59
C ALA A 155 -8.74 7.74 -2.41
N LYS A 156 -9.96 7.96 -1.95
CA LYS A 156 -10.25 8.80 -0.79
C LYS A 156 -10.92 7.98 0.29
N GLY A 157 -10.50 8.20 1.54
CA GLY A 157 -11.12 7.55 2.68
C GLY A 157 -10.82 6.06 2.76
N LEU A 158 -9.57 5.68 2.43
CA LEU A 158 -9.09 4.32 2.68
C LEU A 158 -9.11 4.07 4.18
N ARG A 159 -9.65 2.93 4.61
CA ARG A 159 -9.78 2.59 6.03
C ARG A 159 -9.15 1.24 6.31
N VAL A 160 -8.27 1.22 7.30
CA VAL A 160 -7.66 0.01 7.83
C VAL A 160 -7.87 -0.01 9.33
N GLY A 161 -8.44 -1.09 9.84
CA GLY A 161 -8.60 -1.31 11.26
C GLY A 161 -7.61 -2.33 11.76
N LEU A 162 -7.22 -2.22 13.04
CA LEU A 162 -6.36 -3.19 13.69
C LEU A 162 -7.16 -3.90 14.79
N PHE A 163 -7.11 -5.23 14.77
CA PHE A 163 -7.90 -6.07 15.66
C PHE A 163 -7.00 -7.00 16.46
N GLU A 164 -7.13 -6.94 17.77
CA GLU A 164 -6.45 -7.87 18.67
C GLU A 164 -7.33 -9.09 18.86
N SER A 165 -6.72 -10.25 18.88
CA SER A 165 -7.44 -11.52 19.10
C SER A 165 -7.25 -12.01 20.51
#